data_99fadde27bab7d80319f4c22ac9c4770
#
_entry.id   99fadde27bab7d80319f4c22ac9c4770
#
_cell.length_a   1.000
_cell.length_b   1.000
_cell.length_c   1.000
_cell.angle_alpha   90.00
_cell.angle_beta   90.00
_cell.angle_gamma   90.00
#
_symmetry.space_group_name_H-M   'P 1'
#
loop_
_entity.id
_entity.type
_entity.pdbx_description
1 polymer ?
#
loop_
_entity_poly.entity_id
_entity_poly.type
_entity_poly.pdbx_seq_one_letter_code
_entity_poly.pdbx_strand_id
1 'polypeptide(L)'
;MTDSPNKLTSQAMAKHLAHEHGRSPFADNLKEIVYGGLDGIITTFAVVSGFSGAALLGNSGNGEVYAITLVLLFGLANLLADGVSMGLGDFLSTRSEQARWNRERAVEVHEIEHNPEQEYEETIHLLEDSGLSPEDAKTVADIDRRYPGLWADWMMRHELEMEDMSEATPARDGLVTFLSFLVFGVIPLLPYLAFWGRDVSANMLFIMASTATVAALLALGFARSVVTREARVRAMGEVFGVGLSAALRASGVG
;
A
#
# COMPACT_ATOMS: atom_id res chain seq x y z
N MET A 1 15.48 -36.02 34.69
CA MET A 1 14.86 -34.71 34.36
C MET A 1 15.62 -34.14 33.19
N THR A 2 15.19 -34.46 31.98
CA THR A 2 15.83 -33.97 30.75
C THR A 2 15.09 -32.71 30.37
N ASP A 3 15.78 -31.60 30.55
CA ASP A 3 15.38 -30.28 30.13
C ASP A 3 15.15 -30.30 28.60
N SER A 4 13.92 -30.12 28.18
CA SER A 4 13.55 -30.12 26.76
C SER A 4 14.03 -28.78 26.16
N PRO A 5 15.00 -28.80 25.24
CA PRO A 5 15.54 -27.55 24.70
C PRO A 5 14.53 -26.88 23.80
N ASN A 6 14.17 -25.66 24.15
CA ASN A 6 13.74 -24.63 23.24
C ASN A 6 12.33 -24.76 22.65
N LYS A 7 11.29 -24.71 23.50
CA LYS A 7 10.00 -24.22 23.04
C LYS A 7 10.15 -22.71 22.82
N LEU A 8 10.18 -22.28 21.56
CA LEU A 8 10.08 -20.88 21.21
C LEU A 8 8.78 -20.32 21.83
N THR A 9 8.91 -19.50 22.85
CA THR A 9 7.75 -18.82 23.44
C THR A 9 7.22 -17.81 22.40
N SER A 10 5.92 -17.50 22.45
CA SER A 10 5.31 -16.48 21.55
C SER A 10 6.09 -15.15 21.59
N GLN A 11 6.63 -14.77 22.75
CA GLN A 11 7.48 -13.58 22.88
C GLN A 11 8.84 -13.74 22.18
N ALA A 12 9.47 -14.91 22.26
CA ALA A 12 10.73 -15.17 21.57
C ALA A 12 10.54 -15.19 20.05
N MET A 13 9.42 -15.74 19.55
CA MET A 13 9.05 -15.71 18.15
C MET A 13 8.78 -14.29 17.68
N ALA A 14 8.00 -13.50 18.42
CA ALA A 14 7.72 -12.10 18.08
C ALA A 14 9.01 -11.26 18.01
N LYS A 15 9.94 -11.47 18.96
CA LYS A 15 11.25 -10.81 18.97
C LYS A 15 12.12 -11.23 17.78
N HIS A 16 12.12 -12.51 17.42
CA HIS A 16 12.81 -13.04 16.26
C HIS A 16 12.25 -12.40 14.97
N LEU A 17 10.92 -12.40 14.78
CA LEU A 17 10.26 -11.79 13.62
C LEU A 17 10.57 -10.29 13.50
N ALA A 18 10.58 -9.56 14.60
CA ALA A 18 10.91 -8.13 14.58
C ALA A 18 12.39 -7.87 14.23
N HIS A 19 13.29 -8.69 14.77
CA HIS A 19 14.74 -8.47 14.60
C HIS A 19 15.28 -9.03 13.28
N GLU A 20 14.89 -10.25 12.92
CA GLU A 20 15.44 -10.95 11.75
C GLU A 20 14.66 -10.60 10.46
N HIS A 21 13.33 -10.49 10.56
CA HIS A 21 12.45 -10.23 9.41
C HIS A 21 11.99 -8.77 9.28
N GLY A 22 12.44 -7.88 10.19
CA GLY A 22 12.16 -6.44 10.11
C GLY A 22 10.68 -6.07 10.28
N ARG A 23 9.87 -6.94 10.89
CA ARG A 23 8.46 -6.65 11.15
C ARG A 23 8.33 -5.41 12.03
N SER A 24 7.65 -4.42 11.51
CA SER A 24 7.33 -3.17 12.23
C SER A 24 5.99 -2.65 11.70
N PRO A 25 5.25 -1.85 12.48
CA PRO A 25 3.99 -1.25 12.01
C PRO A 25 4.14 -0.46 10.71
N PHE A 26 5.32 0.11 10.46
CA PHE A 26 5.62 0.80 9.21
C PHE A 26 5.82 -0.18 8.05
N ALA A 27 6.55 -1.28 8.29
CA ALA A 27 6.77 -2.32 7.28
C ALA A 27 5.47 -3.04 6.90
N ASP A 28 4.63 -3.32 7.90
CA ASP A 28 3.35 -4.01 7.73
C ASP A 28 2.32 -3.17 6.94
N ASN A 29 2.48 -1.84 6.88
CA ASN A 29 1.60 -0.94 6.12
C ASN A 29 2.34 -0.24 4.96
N LEU A 30 3.47 -0.78 4.52
CA LEU A 30 4.30 -0.13 3.50
C LEU A 30 3.54 0.09 2.18
N LYS A 31 2.70 -0.87 1.78
CA LYS A 31 1.87 -0.80 0.58
C LYS A 31 0.97 0.43 0.61
N GLU A 32 0.20 0.58 1.69
CA GLU A 32 -0.76 1.66 1.91
C GLU A 32 -0.05 3.02 2.01
N ILE A 33 1.10 3.05 2.70
CA ILE A 33 1.90 4.28 2.85
C ILE A 33 2.47 4.73 1.52
N VAL A 34 3.06 3.82 0.74
CA VAL A 34 3.65 4.17 -0.56
C VAL A 34 2.57 4.53 -1.56
N TYR A 35 1.49 3.76 -1.62
CA TYR A 35 0.38 4.00 -2.55
C TYR A 35 -0.33 5.32 -2.25
N GLY A 36 -0.80 5.51 -1.01
CA GLY A 36 -1.46 6.76 -0.61
C GLY A 36 -0.53 7.96 -0.69
N GLY A 37 0.73 7.82 -0.21
CA GLY A 37 1.70 8.90 -0.21
C GLY A 37 2.09 9.35 -1.62
N LEU A 38 2.37 8.42 -2.52
CA LEU A 38 2.74 8.73 -3.90
C LEU A 38 1.61 9.46 -4.64
N ASP A 39 0.40 8.93 -4.54
CA ASP A 39 -0.76 9.51 -5.22
C ASP A 39 -1.11 10.90 -4.63
N GLY A 40 -1.06 11.05 -3.31
CA GLY A 40 -1.26 12.35 -2.66
C GLY A 40 -0.29 13.43 -3.12
N ILE A 41 1.02 13.10 -3.22
CA ILE A 41 2.03 14.04 -3.73
C ILE A 41 1.70 14.45 -5.17
N ILE A 42 1.44 13.47 -6.04
CA ILE A 42 1.29 13.70 -7.48
C ILE A 42 0.02 14.47 -7.79
N THR A 43 -1.13 14.06 -7.24
CA THR A 43 -2.43 14.68 -7.52
C THR A 43 -2.48 16.11 -7.00
N THR A 44 -1.97 16.34 -5.79
CA THR A 44 -1.89 17.70 -5.24
C THR A 44 -0.93 18.59 -6.02
N PHE A 45 0.24 18.07 -6.43
CA PHE A 45 1.16 18.82 -7.28
C PHE A 45 0.55 19.14 -8.65
N ALA A 46 -0.25 18.24 -9.23
CA ALA A 46 -0.96 18.50 -10.48
C ALA A 46 -1.92 19.69 -10.35
N VAL A 47 -2.67 19.78 -9.25
CA VAL A 47 -3.54 20.94 -8.94
C VAL A 47 -2.70 22.22 -8.81
N VAL A 48 -1.60 22.17 -8.05
CA VAL A 48 -0.67 23.33 -7.90
C VAL A 48 -0.15 23.77 -9.27
N SER A 49 0.31 22.85 -10.11
CA SER A 49 0.82 23.14 -11.46
C SER A 49 -0.22 23.78 -12.36
N GLY A 50 -1.43 23.22 -12.40
CA GLY A 50 -2.52 23.71 -13.25
C GLY A 50 -2.92 25.15 -12.92
N PHE A 51 -3.13 25.45 -11.64
CA PHE A 51 -3.52 26.81 -11.23
C PHE A 51 -2.36 27.82 -11.27
N SER A 52 -1.13 27.40 -11.02
CA SER A 52 0.04 28.28 -11.15
C SER A 52 0.30 28.64 -12.61
N GLY A 53 0.10 27.70 -13.55
CA GLY A 53 0.16 27.99 -15.00
C GLY A 53 -0.90 29.00 -15.43
N ALA A 54 -2.15 28.85 -14.96
CA ALA A 54 -3.23 29.80 -15.25
C ALA A 54 -2.96 31.20 -14.70
N ALA A 55 -2.27 31.33 -13.55
CA ALA A 55 -1.87 32.62 -12.97
C ALA A 55 -0.88 33.39 -13.85
N LEU A 56 0.04 32.68 -14.50
CA LEU A 56 1.05 33.30 -15.40
C LEU A 56 0.42 33.84 -16.69
N LEU A 57 -0.74 33.32 -17.08
CA LEU A 57 -1.48 33.77 -18.26
C LEU A 57 -2.43 34.99 -17.96
N GLY A 58 -2.72 35.23 -16.67
CA GLY A 58 -3.60 36.32 -16.22
C GLY A 58 -2.86 37.63 -16.04
N ASN A 59 -3.07 38.59 -16.97
CA ASN A 59 -2.38 39.89 -17.04
C ASN A 59 -3.00 40.97 -16.12
N SER A 60 -3.59 40.63 -14.97
CA SER A 60 -4.30 41.55 -14.09
C SER A 60 -3.65 41.64 -12.70
N GLY A 61 -3.39 42.84 -12.19
CA GLY A 61 -2.68 43.15 -10.95
C GLY A 61 -3.22 42.50 -9.65
N ASN A 62 -4.38 41.86 -9.66
CA ASN A 62 -4.90 41.03 -8.57
C ASN A 62 -4.84 39.52 -8.89
N GLY A 63 -4.29 39.12 -10.04
CA GLY A 63 -4.30 37.76 -10.53
C GLY A 63 -3.53 36.79 -9.62
N GLU A 64 -2.42 37.24 -9.02
CA GLU A 64 -1.57 36.41 -8.14
C GLU A 64 -2.30 36.01 -6.85
N VAL A 65 -3.00 36.95 -6.19
CA VAL A 65 -3.72 36.66 -4.94
C VAL A 65 -4.88 35.68 -5.20
N TYR A 66 -5.60 35.87 -6.33
CA TYR A 66 -6.65 34.94 -6.72
C TYR A 66 -6.10 33.54 -7.04
N ALA A 67 -4.98 33.47 -7.73
CA ALA A 67 -4.35 32.19 -8.06
C ALA A 67 -3.89 31.43 -6.81
N ILE A 68 -3.24 32.08 -5.86
CA ILE A 68 -2.86 31.48 -4.58
C ILE A 68 -4.08 30.96 -3.83
N THR A 69 -5.16 31.75 -3.79
CA THR A 69 -6.39 31.35 -3.12
C THR A 69 -7.04 30.13 -3.82
N LEU A 70 -7.04 30.10 -5.15
CA LEU A 70 -7.57 28.97 -5.92
C LEU A 70 -6.72 27.70 -5.71
N VAL A 71 -5.40 27.80 -5.72
CA VAL A 71 -4.51 26.66 -5.40
C VAL A 71 -4.85 26.07 -4.04
N LEU A 72 -5.02 26.92 -3.01
CA LEU A 72 -5.35 26.45 -1.68
C LEU A 72 -6.76 25.85 -1.60
N LEU A 73 -7.76 26.54 -2.17
CA LEU A 73 -9.14 26.08 -2.14
C LEU A 73 -9.30 24.74 -2.84
N PHE A 74 -8.86 24.67 -4.09
CA PHE A 74 -8.98 23.44 -4.90
C PHE A 74 -8.00 22.36 -4.44
N GLY A 75 -6.78 22.73 -4.04
CA GLY A 75 -5.80 21.80 -3.54
C GLY A 75 -6.26 21.11 -2.24
N LEU A 76 -6.79 21.86 -1.28
CA LEU A 76 -7.32 21.26 -0.04
C LEU A 76 -8.61 20.49 -0.28
N ALA A 77 -9.51 20.99 -1.12
CA ALA A 77 -10.74 20.28 -1.46
C ALA A 77 -10.45 18.95 -2.16
N ASN A 78 -9.55 18.96 -3.14
CA ASN A 78 -9.11 17.75 -3.83
C ASN A 78 -8.40 16.78 -2.87
N LEU A 79 -7.48 17.28 -2.06
CA LEU A 79 -6.74 16.49 -1.06
C LEU A 79 -7.69 15.73 -0.13
N LEU A 80 -8.74 16.37 0.36
CA LEU A 80 -9.74 15.74 1.23
C LEU A 80 -10.62 14.75 0.47
N ALA A 81 -11.13 15.15 -0.71
CA ALA A 81 -12.03 14.32 -1.50
C ALA A 81 -11.35 13.04 -1.99
N ASP A 82 -10.17 13.18 -2.59
CA ASP A 82 -9.41 12.04 -3.11
C ASP A 82 -8.90 11.15 -1.98
N GLY A 83 -8.41 11.75 -0.88
CA GLY A 83 -7.99 10.99 0.29
C GLY A 83 -9.10 10.11 0.87
N VAL A 84 -10.32 10.68 1.02
CA VAL A 84 -11.50 9.91 1.47
C VAL A 84 -11.84 8.82 0.46
N SER A 85 -11.84 9.14 -0.84
CA SER A 85 -12.12 8.18 -1.90
C SER A 85 -11.14 7.00 -1.90
N MET A 86 -9.84 7.30 -1.79
CA MET A 86 -8.80 6.28 -1.74
C MET A 86 -8.90 5.40 -0.49
N GLY A 87 -9.04 6.02 0.69
CA GLY A 87 -9.15 5.26 1.94
C GLY A 87 -10.39 4.38 1.99
N LEU A 88 -11.55 4.86 1.50
CA LEU A 88 -12.75 4.04 1.40
C LEU A 88 -12.64 2.97 0.30
N GLY A 89 -11.98 3.28 -0.81
CA GLY A 89 -11.71 2.34 -1.89
C GLY A 89 -10.87 1.16 -1.40
N ASP A 90 -9.78 1.44 -0.70
CA ASP A 90 -8.89 0.44 -0.12
C ASP A 90 -9.62 -0.41 0.94
N PHE A 91 -10.38 0.23 1.85
CA PHE A 91 -11.24 -0.47 2.81
C PHE A 91 -12.20 -1.45 2.12
N LEU A 92 -12.91 -1.00 1.08
CA LEU A 92 -13.89 -1.84 0.38
C LEU A 92 -13.24 -2.96 -0.42
N SER A 93 -12.06 -2.69 -1.03
CA SER A 93 -11.28 -3.69 -1.76
C SER A 93 -10.84 -4.82 -0.83
N THR A 94 -10.12 -4.49 0.24
CA THR A 94 -9.65 -5.47 1.23
C THR A 94 -10.80 -6.25 1.87
N ARG A 95 -11.92 -5.57 2.17
CA ARG A 95 -13.11 -6.24 2.70
C ARG A 95 -13.73 -7.21 1.69
N SER A 96 -13.72 -6.87 0.41
CA SER A 96 -14.25 -7.74 -0.65
C SER A 96 -13.37 -8.97 -0.86
N GLU A 97 -12.05 -8.80 -0.81
CA GLU A 97 -11.08 -9.89 -0.87
C GLU A 97 -11.24 -10.84 0.32
N GLN A 98 -11.37 -10.29 1.53
CA GLN A 98 -11.64 -11.07 2.75
C GLN A 98 -12.97 -11.84 2.66
N ALA A 99 -14.03 -11.20 2.14
CA ALA A 99 -15.32 -11.86 1.97
C ALA A 99 -15.26 -12.99 0.93
N ARG A 100 -14.51 -12.79 -0.16
CA ARG A 100 -14.24 -13.82 -1.17
C ARG A 100 -13.46 -14.98 -0.55
N TRP A 101 -12.39 -14.70 0.16
CA TRP A 101 -11.57 -15.72 0.83
C TRP A 101 -12.42 -16.55 1.81
N ASN A 102 -13.23 -15.90 2.65
CA ASN A 102 -14.11 -16.61 3.59
C ASN A 102 -15.12 -17.51 2.88
N ARG A 103 -15.62 -17.09 1.72
CA ARG A 103 -16.56 -17.88 0.93
C ARG A 103 -15.88 -19.12 0.33
N GLU A 104 -14.75 -18.95 -0.33
CA GLU A 104 -14.00 -20.06 -0.94
C GLU A 104 -13.55 -21.05 0.15
N ARG A 105 -13.06 -20.54 1.29
CA ARG A 105 -12.71 -21.41 2.41
C ARG A 105 -13.89 -22.23 2.93
N ALA A 106 -15.09 -21.66 2.94
CA ALA A 106 -16.29 -22.41 3.32
C ALA A 106 -16.66 -23.51 2.30
N VAL A 107 -16.40 -23.27 1.01
CA VAL A 107 -16.55 -24.28 -0.05
C VAL A 107 -15.54 -25.39 0.17
N GLU A 108 -14.28 -25.05 0.38
CA GLU A 108 -13.17 -25.98 0.61
C GLU A 108 -13.45 -26.92 1.81
N VAL A 109 -13.86 -26.32 2.93
CA VAL A 109 -14.26 -27.13 4.12
C VAL A 109 -15.42 -28.07 3.80
N HIS A 110 -16.38 -27.60 3.00
CA HIS A 110 -17.52 -28.43 2.59
C HIS A 110 -17.09 -29.62 1.70
N GLU A 111 -16.17 -29.41 0.78
CA GLU A 111 -15.61 -30.44 -0.11
C GLU A 111 -14.82 -31.47 0.68
N ILE A 112 -13.95 -31.05 1.59
CA ILE A 112 -13.24 -31.93 2.52
C ILE A 112 -14.20 -32.81 3.34
N GLU A 113 -15.36 -32.28 3.76
CA GLU A 113 -16.33 -33.02 4.54
C GLU A 113 -17.15 -34.00 3.70
N HIS A 114 -17.47 -33.68 2.45
CA HIS A 114 -18.40 -34.43 1.62
C HIS A 114 -17.74 -35.28 0.54
N ASN A 115 -16.57 -34.87 0.05
CA ASN A 115 -15.80 -35.55 -0.99
C ASN A 115 -14.33 -35.80 -0.57
N PRO A 116 -14.05 -36.32 0.63
CA PRO A 116 -12.71 -36.37 1.21
C PRO A 116 -11.70 -37.21 0.40
N GLU A 117 -12.16 -38.14 -0.41
CA GLU A 117 -11.27 -38.96 -1.25
C GLU A 117 -10.79 -38.18 -2.48
N GLN A 118 -11.65 -37.34 -3.06
CA GLN A 118 -11.28 -36.47 -4.18
C GLN A 118 -10.27 -35.44 -3.73
N GLU A 119 -10.55 -34.74 -2.63
CA GLU A 119 -9.65 -33.77 -2.02
C GLU A 119 -8.28 -34.37 -1.65
N TYR A 120 -8.29 -35.63 -1.20
CA TYR A 120 -7.08 -36.36 -0.91
C TYR A 120 -6.22 -36.61 -2.16
N GLU A 121 -6.85 -36.98 -3.28
CA GLU A 121 -6.16 -37.20 -4.57
C GLU A 121 -5.62 -35.88 -5.11
N GLU A 122 -6.39 -34.79 -5.04
CA GLU A 122 -5.97 -33.44 -5.43
C GLU A 122 -4.77 -32.97 -4.60
N THR A 123 -4.83 -33.16 -3.29
CA THR A 123 -3.69 -32.84 -2.39
C THR A 123 -2.42 -33.59 -2.78
N ILE A 124 -2.50 -34.89 -3.07
CA ILE A 124 -1.35 -35.68 -3.53
C ILE A 124 -0.79 -35.09 -4.83
N HIS A 125 -1.65 -34.79 -5.79
CA HIS A 125 -1.23 -34.22 -7.06
C HIS A 125 -0.52 -32.88 -6.89
N LEU A 126 -1.05 -31.96 -6.10
CA LEU A 126 -0.43 -30.67 -5.80
C LEU A 126 0.93 -30.82 -5.08
N LEU A 127 1.04 -31.79 -4.19
CA LEU A 127 2.30 -32.09 -3.48
C LEU A 127 3.35 -32.68 -4.43
N GLU A 128 2.96 -33.59 -5.36
CA GLU A 128 3.83 -34.11 -6.39
C GLU A 128 4.31 -33.03 -7.36
N ASP A 129 3.42 -32.14 -7.79
CA ASP A 129 3.75 -30.97 -8.63
C ASP A 129 4.71 -30.00 -7.90
N SER A 130 4.60 -29.94 -6.59
CA SER A 130 5.54 -29.19 -5.73
C SER A 130 6.91 -29.88 -5.56
N GLY A 131 7.08 -31.08 -6.11
CA GLY A 131 8.36 -31.81 -6.17
C GLY A 131 8.53 -32.90 -5.10
N LEU A 132 7.49 -33.31 -4.37
CA LEU A 132 7.55 -34.44 -3.44
C LEU A 132 7.52 -35.77 -4.24
N SER A 133 8.13 -36.81 -3.65
CA SER A 133 7.94 -38.16 -4.16
C SER A 133 6.49 -38.63 -3.92
N PRO A 134 5.94 -39.56 -4.74
CA PRO A 134 4.57 -40.07 -4.53
C PRO A 134 4.35 -40.70 -3.13
N GLU A 135 5.39 -41.24 -2.52
CA GLU A 135 5.35 -41.83 -1.19
C GLU A 135 5.29 -40.75 -0.10
N ASP A 136 6.09 -39.70 -0.24
CA ASP A 136 6.10 -38.56 0.67
C ASP A 136 4.81 -37.74 0.56
N ALA A 137 4.31 -37.50 -0.67
CA ALA A 137 3.05 -36.80 -0.94
C ALA A 137 1.88 -37.48 -0.23
N LYS A 138 1.75 -38.81 -0.34
CA LYS A 138 0.75 -39.59 0.40
C LYS A 138 0.89 -39.45 1.91
N THR A 139 2.12 -39.48 2.41
CA THR A 139 2.39 -39.35 3.85
C THR A 139 1.92 -37.97 4.37
N VAL A 140 2.15 -36.89 3.63
CA VAL A 140 1.69 -35.54 3.97
C VAL A 140 0.16 -35.47 3.90
N ALA A 141 -0.45 -35.92 2.82
CA ALA A 141 -1.90 -35.96 2.65
C ALA A 141 -2.61 -36.75 3.78
N ASP A 142 -2.03 -37.88 4.22
CA ASP A 142 -2.52 -38.66 5.37
C ASP A 142 -2.46 -37.88 6.69
N ILE A 143 -1.53 -36.95 6.82
CA ILE A 143 -1.44 -36.06 7.97
C ILE A 143 -2.50 -34.97 7.88
N ASP A 144 -2.61 -34.30 6.72
CA ASP A 144 -3.56 -33.20 6.49
C ASP A 144 -5.00 -33.66 6.70
N ARG A 145 -5.36 -34.85 6.22
CA ARG A 145 -6.68 -35.46 6.42
C ARG A 145 -7.10 -35.56 7.91
N ARG A 146 -6.17 -35.57 8.84
CA ARG A 146 -6.45 -35.59 10.29
C ARG A 146 -6.78 -34.21 10.86
N TYR A 147 -6.51 -33.14 10.11
CA TYR A 147 -6.66 -31.75 10.52
C TYR A 147 -7.42 -30.93 9.47
N PRO A 148 -8.75 -31.16 9.30
CA PRO A 148 -9.53 -30.59 8.19
C PRO A 148 -9.42 -29.07 8.04
N GLY A 149 -9.34 -28.31 9.16
CA GLY A 149 -9.20 -26.86 9.12
C GLY A 149 -7.85 -26.39 8.59
N LEU A 150 -6.77 -27.10 8.97
CA LEU A 150 -5.42 -26.82 8.46
C LEU A 150 -5.30 -27.25 6.99
N TRP A 151 -5.93 -28.35 6.64
CA TRP A 151 -5.98 -28.87 5.28
C TRP A 151 -6.69 -27.88 4.34
N ALA A 152 -7.88 -27.38 4.71
CA ALA A 152 -8.56 -26.34 3.96
C ALA A 152 -7.69 -25.08 3.77
N ASP A 153 -7.02 -24.62 4.82
CA ASP A 153 -6.10 -23.45 4.72
C ASP A 153 -4.92 -23.71 3.79
N TRP A 154 -4.47 -24.97 3.71
CA TRP A 154 -3.40 -25.39 2.80
C TRP A 154 -3.91 -25.42 1.35
N MET A 155 -5.09 -25.99 1.09
CA MET A 155 -5.74 -26.03 -0.23
C MET A 155 -6.03 -24.62 -0.75
N MET A 156 -6.59 -23.75 0.08
CA MET A 156 -6.78 -22.31 -0.27
C MET A 156 -5.52 -21.67 -0.83
N ARG A 157 -4.36 -22.04 -0.32
CA ARG A 157 -3.09 -21.43 -0.73
C ARG A 157 -2.47 -22.09 -1.95
N HIS A 158 -2.58 -23.43 -2.07
CA HIS A 158 -1.84 -24.17 -3.09
C HIS A 158 -2.68 -24.56 -4.29
N GLU A 159 -3.97 -24.76 -4.12
CA GLU A 159 -4.93 -25.02 -5.19
C GLU A 159 -5.51 -23.72 -5.76
N LEU A 160 -6.08 -22.89 -4.88
CA LEU A 160 -6.75 -21.66 -5.29
C LEU A 160 -5.81 -20.46 -5.40
N GLU A 161 -4.52 -20.61 -5.04
CA GLU A 161 -3.49 -19.56 -5.05
C GLU A 161 -3.93 -18.27 -4.34
N MET A 162 -4.76 -18.40 -3.30
CA MET A 162 -5.28 -17.25 -2.56
C MET A 162 -4.37 -16.88 -1.38
N GLU A 163 -4.10 -15.58 -1.24
CA GLU A 163 -3.45 -15.05 -0.03
C GLU A 163 -4.35 -15.23 1.19
N ASP A 164 -3.74 -15.49 2.34
CA ASP A 164 -4.44 -15.63 3.60
C ASP A 164 -5.00 -14.28 4.07
N MET A 165 -6.32 -14.13 4.01
CA MET A 165 -7.05 -12.94 4.45
C MET A 165 -7.72 -13.11 5.82
N SER A 166 -7.38 -14.16 6.57
CA SER A 166 -7.99 -14.44 7.88
C SER A 166 -7.76 -13.32 8.90
N GLU A 167 -6.58 -12.71 8.87
CA GLU A 167 -6.18 -11.60 9.75
C GLU A 167 -6.24 -10.22 9.07
N ALA A 168 -6.85 -10.11 7.88
CA ALA A 168 -6.96 -8.83 7.19
C ALA A 168 -7.70 -7.79 8.03
N THR A 169 -7.20 -6.56 7.99
CA THR A 169 -7.75 -5.44 8.77
C THR A 169 -8.20 -4.29 7.86
N PRO A 170 -9.29 -4.46 7.09
CA PRO A 170 -9.71 -3.50 6.07
C PRO A 170 -9.81 -2.05 6.54
N ALA A 171 -10.35 -1.84 7.76
CA ALA A 171 -10.53 -0.50 8.32
C ALA A 171 -9.18 0.18 8.65
N ARG A 172 -8.18 -0.59 9.05
CA ARG A 172 -6.83 -0.08 9.31
C ARG A 172 -6.15 0.28 8.00
N ASP A 173 -6.23 -0.59 7.00
CA ASP A 173 -5.57 -0.44 5.72
C ASP A 173 -6.11 0.83 5.01
N GLY A 174 -7.43 0.96 4.91
CA GLY A 174 -8.06 2.16 4.36
C GLY A 174 -7.75 3.44 5.15
N LEU A 175 -7.65 3.37 6.48
CA LEU A 175 -7.26 4.53 7.30
C LEU A 175 -5.80 4.92 7.07
N VAL A 176 -4.89 3.95 6.95
CA VAL A 176 -3.47 4.22 6.68
C VAL A 176 -3.31 4.83 5.29
N THR A 177 -3.99 4.31 4.27
CA THR A 177 -4.02 4.88 2.92
C THR A 177 -4.51 6.33 2.94
N PHE A 178 -5.65 6.60 3.60
CA PHE A 178 -6.19 7.94 3.76
C PHE A 178 -5.20 8.91 4.43
N LEU A 179 -4.64 8.52 5.58
CA LEU A 179 -3.71 9.37 6.33
C LEU A 179 -2.41 9.59 5.56
N SER A 180 -1.91 8.58 4.87
CA SER A 180 -0.71 8.69 4.04
C SER A 180 -0.93 9.66 2.88
N PHE A 181 -2.09 9.57 2.22
CA PHE A 181 -2.48 10.51 1.17
C PHE A 181 -2.50 11.96 1.70
N LEU A 182 -3.12 12.20 2.85
CA LEU A 182 -3.18 13.54 3.44
C LEU A 182 -1.81 14.08 3.83
N VAL A 183 -1.03 13.27 4.56
CA VAL A 183 0.29 13.68 5.09
C VAL A 183 1.26 14.01 3.96
N PHE A 184 1.33 13.17 2.95
CA PHE A 184 2.23 13.41 1.83
C PHE A 184 1.66 14.41 0.83
N GLY A 185 0.36 14.38 0.58
CA GLY A 185 -0.31 15.28 -0.37
C GLY A 185 -0.39 16.73 0.10
N VAL A 186 -0.31 17.00 1.41
CA VAL A 186 -0.24 18.39 1.88
C VAL A 186 1.12 19.05 1.58
N ILE A 187 2.18 18.28 1.36
CA ILE A 187 3.55 18.81 1.20
C ILE A 187 3.66 19.82 0.04
N PRO A 188 3.14 19.57 -1.17
CA PRO A 188 3.17 20.57 -2.24
C PRO A 188 2.40 21.86 -1.92
N LEU A 189 1.41 21.82 -1.02
CA LEU A 189 0.61 22.98 -0.59
C LEU A 189 1.27 23.78 0.53
N LEU A 190 2.25 23.22 1.25
CA LEU A 190 2.89 23.90 2.40
C LEU A 190 3.43 25.29 2.07
N PRO A 191 4.10 25.57 0.93
CA PRO A 191 4.53 26.92 0.60
C PRO A 191 3.37 27.89 0.48
N TYR A 192 2.26 27.50 -0.14
CA TYR A 192 1.08 28.32 -0.29
C TYR A 192 0.39 28.60 1.04
N LEU A 193 0.34 27.62 1.94
CA LEU A 193 -0.20 27.78 3.29
C LEU A 193 0.69 28.69 4.16
N ALA A 194 2.03 28.50 4.10
CA ALA A 194 2.98 29.23 4.93
C ALA A 194 3.10 30.72 4.54
N PHE A 195 2.91 31.04 3.27
CA PHE A 195 3.03 32.40 2.75
C PHE A 195 1.68 33.03 2.37
N TRP A 196 0.57 32.46 2.79
CA TRP A 196 -0.75 33.03 2.57
C TRP A 196 -0.86 34.43 3.18
N GLY A 197 -1.29 35.39 2.39
CA GLY A 197 -1.40 36.79 2.80
C GLY A 197 -0.07 37.55 2.89
N ARG A 198 1.04 36.96 2.42
CA ARG A 198 2.33 37.64 2.30
C ARG A 198 2.62 38.02 0.85
N ASP A 199 3.41 39.04 0.68
CA ASP A 199 3.83 39.52 -0.64
C ASP A 199 4.97 38.63 -1.20
N VAL A 200 4.60 37.46 -1.72
CA VAL A 200 5.49 36.50 -2.36
C VAL A 200 4.92 36.14 -3.72
N SER A 201 5.74 36.25 -4.76
CA SER A 201 5.28 35.99 -6.13
C SER A 201 4.82 34.54 -6.33
N ALA A 202 3.80 34.33 -7.16
CA ALA A 202 3.28 33.01 -7.50
C ALA A 202 4.34 32.08 -8.07
N ASN A 203 5.30 32.62 -8.85
CA ASN A 203 6.43 31.88 -9.41
C ASN A 203 7.36 31.32 -8.31
N MET A 204 7.65 32.11 -7.29
CA MET A 204 8.48 31.68 -6.16
C MET A 204 7.79 30.55 -5.37
N LEU A 205 6.48 30.70 -5.12
CA LEU A 205 5.68 29.65 -4.44
C LEU A 205 5.66 28.36 -5.25
N PHE A 206 5.52 28.45 -6.58
CA PHE A 206 5.57 27.27 -7.45
C PHE A 206 6.93 26.57 -7.42
N ILE A 207 8.04 27.31 -7.44
CA ILE A 207 9.40 26.75 -7.31
C ILE A 207 9.56 26.04 -5.96
N MET A 208 9.09 26.66 -4.88
CA MET A 208 9.13 26.06 -3.54
C MET A 208 8.28 24.78 -3.47
N ALA A 209 7.07 24.79 -4.04
CA ALA A 209 6.19 23.62 -4.10
C ALA A 209 6.81 22.49 -4.94
N SER A 210 7.40 22.80 -6.09
CA SER A 210 8.11 21.83 -6.92
C SER A 210 9.29 21.20 -6.18
N THR A 211 10.07 22.00 -5.48
CA THR A 211 11.20 21.52 -4.66
C THR A 211 10.71 20.63 -3.51
N ALA A 212 9.64 21.03 -2.83
CA ALA A 212 9.03 20.24 -1.76
C ALA A 212 8.48 18.91 -2.28
N THR A 213 7.85 18.90 -3.46
CA THR A 213 7.37 17.70 -4.15
C THR A 213 8.50 16.71 -4.44
N VAL A 214 9.59 17.20 -5.03
CA VAL A 214 10.78 16.36 -5.29
C VAL A 214 11.34 15.78 -3.99
N ALA A 215 11.48 16.61 -2.95
CA ALA A 215 11.96 16.16 -1.65
C ALA A 215 11.04 15.10 -1.04
N ALA A 216 9.72 15.26 -1.15
CA ALA A 216 8.73 14.30 -0.66
C ALA A 216 8.81 12.96 -1.40
N LEU A 217 8.92 12.96 -2.73
CA LEU A 217 9.11 11.75 -3.54
C LEU A 217 10.39 11.00 -3.16
N LEU A 218 11.49 11.73 -3.00
CA LEU A 218 12.77 11.13 -2.59
C LEU A 218 12.70 10.56 -1.16
N ALA A 219 12.03 11.27 -0.23
CA ALA A 219 11.83 10.80 1.14
C ALA A 219 10.97 9.54 1.18
N LEU A 220 9.89 9.47 0.38
CA LEU A 220 9.05 8.29 0.27
C LEU A 220 9.83 7.09 -0.31
N GLY A 221 10.61 7.31 -1.35
CA GLY A 221 11.50 6.28 -1.93
C GLY A 221 12.58 5.81 -0.95
N PHE A 222 13.13 6.74 -0.16
CA PHE A 222 14.07 6.39 0.91
C PHE A 222 13.40 5.55 2.00
N ALA A 223 12.21 5.95 2.46
CA ALA A 223 11.46 5.19 3.46
C ALA A 223 11.14 3.77 2.97
N ARG A 224 10.73 3.61 1.70
CA ARG A 224 10.56 2.30 1.06
C ARG A 224 11.87 1.50 1.11
N SER A 225 13.00 2.08 0.74
CA SER A 225 14.29 1.38 0.70
C SER A 225 14.75 0.83 2.05
N VAL A 226 14.39 1.52 3.15
CA VAL A 226 14.72 1.08 4.51
C VAL A 226 13.98 -0.21 4.87
N VAL A 227 12.73 -0.34 4.43
CA VAL A 227 11.91 -1.53 4.70
C VAL A 227 12.27 -2.68 3.77
N THR A 228 12.34 -2.41 2.45
CA THR A 228 12.61 -3.45 1.45
C THR A 228 14.07 -3.90 1.43
N ARG A 229 14.96 -3.16 2.11
CA ARG A 229 16.42 -3.38 2.08
C ARG A 229 17.02 -3.33 0.67
N GLU A 230 16.32 -2.70 -0.26
CA GLU A 230 16.82 -2.43 -1.61
C GLU A 230 17.88 -1.32 -1.63
N ALA A 231 18.64 -1.25 -2.73
CA ALA A 231 19.59 -0.16 -2.93
C ALA A 231 18.85 1.19 -2.92
N ARG A 232 19.23 2.09 -2.00
CA ARG A 232 18.57 3.40 -1.79
C ARG A 232 18.40 4.20 -3.07
N VAL A 233 19.45 4.26 -3.89
CA VAL A 233 19.44 5.00 -5.15
C VAL A 233 18.39 4.45 -6.13
N ARG A 234 18.24 3.12 -6.17
CA ARG A 234 17.26 2.46 -7.03
C ARG A 234 15.83 2.74 -6.56
N ALA A 235 15.53 2.52 -5.29
CA ALA A 235 14.19 2.75 -4.73
C ALA A 235 13.76 4.22 -4.84
N MET A 236 14.67 5.16 -4.55
CA MET A 236 14.42 6.60 -4.73
C MET A 236 14.23 6.97 -6.20
N GLY A 237 15.04 6.40 -7.10
CA GLY A 237 14.96 6.64 -8.54
C GLY A 237 13.66 6.11 -9.15
N GLU A 238 13.17 4.95 -8.71
CA GLU A 238 11.89 4.39 -9.16
C GLU A 238 10.71 5.28 -8.75
N VAL A 239 10.61 5.65 -7.46
CA VAL A 239 9.53 6.52 -6.96
C VAL A 239 9.58 7.89 -7.61
N PHE A 240 10.77 8.48 -7.74
CA PHE A 240 10.97 9.76 -8.42
C PHE A 240 10.60 9.68 -9.91
N GLY A 241 11.03 8.63 -10.62
CA GLY A 241 10.74 8.43 -12.04
C GLY A 241 9.25 8.29 -12.33
N VAL A 242 8.53 7.51 -11.50
CA VAL A 242 7.06 7.37 -11.59
C VAL A 242 6.39 8.72 -11.31
N GLY A 243 6.75 9.39 -10.20
CA GLY A 243 6.20 10.69 -9.83
C GLY A 243 6.45 11.77 -10.89
N LEU A 244 7.67 11.85 -11.42
CA LEU A 244 8.02 12.80 -12.47
C LEU A 244 7.24 12.53 -13.77
N SER A 245 7.10 11.27 -14.17
CA SER A 245 6.34 10.90 -15.39
C SER A 245 4.87 11.28 -15.30
N ALA A 246 4.27 11.15 -14.11
CA ALA A 246 2.89 11.54 -13.86
C ALA A 246 2.74 13.07 -13.82
N ALA A 247 3.65 13.76 -13.13
CA ALA A 247 3.65 15.24 -13.04
C ALA A 247 3.84 15.90 -14.41
N LEU A 248 4.73 15.38 -15.26
CA LEU A 248 4.92 15.89 -16.63
C LEU A 248 3.69 15.71 -17.51
N ARG A 249 2.97 14.60 -17.38
CA ARG A 249 1.73 14.38 -18.10
C ARG A 249 0.62 15.34 -17.64
N ALA A 250 0.51 15.55 -16.34
CA ALA A 250 -0.44 16.49 -15.77
C ALA A 250 -0.18 17.94 -16.21
N SER A 251 1.10 18.37 -16.25
CA SER A 251 1.50 19.71 -16.69
C SER A 251 1.40 19.91 -18.20
N GLY A 252 1.43 18.85 -19.01
CA GLY A 252 1.33 18.94 -20.48
C GLY A 252 -0.11 19.06 -21.00
N VAL A 253 -1.12 18.97 -20.14
CA VAL A 253 -2.55 19.11 -20.46
C VAL A 253 -3.08 20.53 -20.15
N GLY A 254 -2.33 21.34 -19.38
CA GLY A 254 -2.61 22.74 -19.04
C GLY A 254 -1.68 23.68 -19.80
#